data_9f7c99b3582f87c452eb7ce93839deb0
#
_entry.id   9f7c99b3582f87c452eb7ce93839deb0
#
_cell.length_a   1.000
_cell.length_b   1.000
_cell.length_c   1.000
_cell.angle_alpha   90.00
_cell.angle_beta   90.00
_cell.angle_gamma   90.00
#
_symmetry.space_group_name_H-M   'P 1'
#
loop_
_entity.id
_entity.type
_entity.pdbx_description
1 polymer ?
#
loop_
_entity_poly.entity_id
_entity_poly.type
_entity_poly.pdbx_seq_one_letter_code
_entity_poly.pdbx_strand_id
1 'polypeptide(L)'
;MEKKNIDWSNLGFAYMQTDKRYVSNYKDGAWDEGTLTSDANIVLNECACVLQYAQTCFEGLKAYTTEDGHIVTFRPDLNAQRMASSAKRLEMPVFPEDRFVEAVHKVVEANAAYVPPYGSGATLYIRPYMFGSNSVIGVKPAEEYQFRVFTTPVGPYFKGGAKPITIRVCDYDRAAPPGTGHVKAGLNYAMSL
;
A
#
# COMPACT_ATOMS: atom_id res chain seq x y z
N MET A 1 13.53 -13.06 17.31
CA MET A 1 12.92 -13.80 16.17
C MET A 1 13.99 -14.00 15.11
N GLU A 2 14.14 -15.20 14.58
CA GLU A 2 15.08 -15.48 13.51
C GLU A 2 14.65 -14.80 12.21
N LYS A 3 15.58 -14.13 11.53
CA LYS A 3 15.33 -13.45 10.26
C LYS A 3 15.38 -14.44 9.11
N LYS A 4 14.61 -14.15 8.04
CA LYS A 4 14.70 -14.92 6.79
C LYS A 4 16.11 -14.82 6.20
N ASN A 5 16.55 -15.90 5.57
CA ASN A 5 17.83 -15.92 4.85
C ASN A 5 17.70 -15.15 3.52
N ILE A 6 17.92 -13.85 3.57
CA ILE A 6 17.82 -12.91 2.45
C ILE A 6 19.13 -12.12 2.36
N ASP A 7 19.63 -11.91 1.15
CA ASP A 7 20.74 -10.98 0.94
C ASP A 7 20.25 -9.54 1.06
N TRP A 8 20.23 -9.03 2.30
CA TRP A 8 19.73 -7.70 2.63
C TRP A 8 20.52 -6.57 1.98
N SER A 9 21.80 -6.79 1.70
CA SER A 9 22.69 -5.79 1.10
C SER A 9 22.45 -5.59 -0.40
N ASN A 10 21.84 -6.57 -1.05
CA ASN A 10 21.61 -6.56 -2.50
C ASN A 10 20.13 -6.41 -2.89
N LEU A 11 19.28 -6.05 -1.94
CA LEU A 11 17.88 -5.78 -2.24
C LEU A 11 17.73 -4.57 -3.18
N GLY A 12 16.87 -4.72 -4.19
CA GLY A 12 16.34 -3.64 -5.00
C GLY A 12 14.95 -3.22 -4.54
N PHE A 13 14.16 -2.67 -5.48
CA PHE A 13 12.76 -2.28 -5.25
C PHE A 13 11.78 -3.26 -5.94
N ALA A 14 12.21 -4.49 -6.18
CA ALA A 14 11.37 -5.54 -6.74
C ALA A 14 10.46 -6.17 -5.65
N TYR A 15 9.27 -6.61 -6.06
CA TYR A 15 8.36 -7.30 -5.16
C TYR A 15 8.93 -8.66 -4.74
N MET A 16 8.99 -8.89 -3.45
CA MET A 16 9.24 -10.19 -2.82
C MET A 16 8.03 -10.56 -1.96
N GLN A 17 7.44 -11.69 -2.22
CA GLN A 17 6.27 -12.16 -1.47
C GLN A 17 6.67 -12.51 -0.04
N THR A 18 5.93 -11.96 0.93
CA THR A 18 6.02 -12.30 2.35
C THR A 18 4.92 -13.31 2.74
N ASP A 19 5.00 -13.87 3.96
CA ASP A 19 4.13 -14.98 4.38
C ASP A 19 2.67 -14.58 4.57
N LYS A 20 2.40 -13.35 5.07
CA LYS A 20 1.05 -12.89 5.42
C LYS A 20 0.71 -11.52 4.85
N ARG A 21 -0.59 -11.32 4.62
CA ARG A 21 -1.23 -10.05 4.28
C ARG A 21 -2.54 -9.93 5.04
N TYR A 22 -3.00 -8.68 5.23
CA TYR A 22 -4.30 -8.39 5.83
C TYR A 22 -5.33 -8.13 4.74
N VAL A 23 -6.56 -8.59 4.95
CA VAL A 23 -7.71 -8.38 4.06
C VAL A 23 -8.93 -8.06 4.90
N SER A 24 -9.65 -7.01 4.53
CA SER A 24 -10.99 -6.68 5.05
C SER A 24 -11.89 -6.34 3.87
N ASN A 25 -13.14 -6.77 3.90
CA ASN A 25 -14.12 -6.53 2.86
C ASN A 25 -15.19 -5.55 3.37
N TYR A 26 -15.64 -4.66 2.50
CA TYR A 26 -16.80 -3.80 2.70
C TYR A 26 -17.95 -4.33 1.89
N LYS A 27 -19.05 -4.62 2.57
CA LYS A 27 -20.29 -5.09 1.97
C LYS A 27 -21.46 -4.69 2.84
N ASP A 28 -22.62 -4.45 2.24
CA ASP A 28 -23.87 -4.10 2.93
C ASP A 28 -23.71 -2.93 3.92
N GLY A 29 -22.86 -1.95 3.56
CA GLY A 29 -22.65 -0.73 4.34
C GLY A 29 -21.63 -0.84 5.47
N ALA A 30 -20.93 -1.97 5.64
CA ALA A 30 -19.98 -2.18 6.72
C ALA A 30 -18.69 -2.89 6.31
N TRP A 31 -17.60 -2.61 7.03
CA TRP A 31 -16.36 -3.38 6.97
C TRP A 31 -16.44 -4.60 7.87
N ASP A 32 -16.05 -5.78 7.37
CA ASP A 32 -15.87 -6.98 8.19
C ASP A 32 -14.70 -6.81 9.19
N GLU A 33 -14.53 -7.77 10.12
CA GLU A 33 -13.45 -7.74 11.12
C GLU A 33 -12.03 -7.76 10.49
N GLY A 34 -11.91 -8.23 9.26
CA GLY A 34 -10.65 -8.43 8.59
C GLY A 34 -9.83 -9.61 9.13
N THR A 35 -8.92 -10.11 8.33
CA THR A 35 -8.13 -11.30 8.65
C THR A 35 -6.75 -11.28 8.03
N LEU A 36 -5.82 -12.03 8.63
CA LEU A 36 -4.53 -12.36 8.03
C LEU A 36 -4.67 -13.61 7.15
N THR A 37 -4.19 -13.52 5.91
CA THR A 37 -4.15 -14.65 4.96
C THR A 37 -2.78 -14.81 4.35
N SER A 38 -2.47 -16.01 3.87
CA SER A 38 -1.27 -16.28 3.07
C SER A 38 -1.52 -16.17 1.56
N ASP A 39 -2.80 -16.09 1.14
CA ASP A 39 -3.15 -15.98 -0.27
C ASP A 39 -2.85 -14.57 -0.78
N ALA A 40 -1.93 -14.47 -1.73
CA ALA A 40 -1.53 -13.23 -2.39
C ALA A 40 -2.43 -12.86 -3.58
N ASN A 41 -3.27 -13.75 -4.03
CA ASN A 41 -4.10 -13.54 -5.20
C ASN A 41 -5.36 -12.75 -4.85
N ILE A 42 -5.91 -12.11 -5.86
CA ILE A 42 -7.20 -11.43 -5.81
C ILE A 42 -8.03 -11.99 -6.96
N VAL A 43 -9.18 -12.57 -6.64
CA VAL A 43 -10.14 -13.02 -7.65
C VAL A 43 -11.17 -11.90 -7.83
N LEU A 44 -11.30 -11.40 -9.05
CA LEU A 44 -12.22 -10.33 -9.42
C LEU A 44 -13.02 -10.75 -10.66
N ASN A 45 -14.26 -10.25 -10.75
CA ASN A 45 -15.01 -10.29 -11.99
C ASN A 45 -14.35 -9.34 -13.02
N GLU A 46 -14.42 -9.66 -14.31
CA GLU A 46 -13.89 -8.80 -15.39
C GLU A 46 -14.47 -7.39 -15.39
N CYS A 47 -15.70 -7.22 -14.90
CA CYS A 47 -16.37 -5.92 -14.76
C CYS A 47 -16.10 -5.24 -13.40
N ALA A 48 -15.15 -5.71 -12.59
CA ALA A 48 -14.85 -5.07 -11.32
C ALA A 48 -14.52 -3.58 -11.50
N CYS A 49 -15.09 -2.73 -10.64
CA CYS A 49 -14.99 -1.27 -10.75
C CYS A 49 -13.53 -0.79 -10.84
N VAL A 50 -12.63 -1.41 -10.09
CA VAL A 50 -11.20 -1.07 -10.14
C VAL A 50 -10.58 -1.32 -11.51
N LEU A 51 -11.01 -2.35 -12.24
CA LEU A 51 -10.49 -2.69 -13.57
C LEU A 51 -11.06 -1.75 -14.65
N GLN A 52 -12.30 -1.30 -14.50
CA GLN A 52 -12.98 -0.46 -15.49
C GLN A 52 -12.72 1.03 -15.27
N TYR A 53 -12.70 1.49 -14.02
CA TYR A 53 -12.67 2.92 -13.68
C TYR A 53 -11.57 3.32 -12.74
N ALA A 54 -10.62 2.42 -12.43
CA ALA A 54 -9.47 2.67 -11.56
C ALA A 54 -9.86 3.27 -10.19
N GLN A 55 -11.04 2.89 -9.65
CA GLN A 55 -11.48 3.34 -8.33
C GLN A 55 -10.65 2.63 -7.24
N THR A 56 -9.48 3.19 -6.96
CA THR A 56 -8.51 2.67 -5.98
C THR A 56 -7.66 3.78 -5.39
N CYS A 57 -7.31 3.64 -4.12
CA CYS A 57 -6.31 4.45 -3.45
C CYS A 57 -5.32 3.57 -2.68
N PHE A 58 -4.13 4.10 -2.38
CA PHE A 58 -3.10 3.33 -1.71
C PHE A 58 -2.24 4.20 -0.82
N GLU A 59 -1.50 3.55 0.08
CA GLU A 59 -0.51 4.16 0.93
C GLU A 59 0.84 3.45 0.81
N GLY A 60 1.87 4.09 1.33
CA GLY A 60 3.20 3.53 1.41
C GLY A 60 3.90 4.03 2.67
N LEU A 61 4.30 3.10 3.52
CA LEU A 61 5.08 3.36 4.71
C LEU A 61 6.09 2.23 4.90
N LYS A 62 6.91 2.32 5.94
CA LYS A 62 8.00 1.36 6.15
C LYS A 62 8.06 0.94 7.61
N ALA A 63 8.52 -0.31 7.84
CA ALA A 63 8.97 -0.75 9.13
C ALA A 63 10.51 -0.90 9.14
N TYR A 64 11.10 -0.61 10.29
CA TYR A 64 12.54 -0.56 10.50
C TYR A 64 12.89 -1.38 11.74
N THR A 65 14.09 -1.96 11.75
CA THR A 65 14.71 -2.46 12.99
C THR A 65 15.57 -1.36 13.58
N THR A 66 15.36 -1.04 14.84
CA THR A 66 16.19 -0.09 15.62
C THR A 66 17.48 -0.76 16.08
N GLU A 67 18.44 0.03 16.59
CA GLU A 67 19.73 -0.47 17.08
C GLU A 67 19.57 -1.48 18.23
N ASP A 68 18.59 -1.26 19.10
CA ASP A 68 18.22 -2.14 20.22
C ASP A 68 17.32 -3.32 19.82
N GLY A 69 17.06 -3.50 18.50
CA GLY A 69 16.37 -4.65 17.91
C GLY A 69 14.85 -4.57 17.88
N HIS A 70 14.24 -3.44 18.28
CA HIS A 70 12.80 -3.25 18.13
C HIS A 70 12.40 -3.02 16.67
N ILE A 71 11.17 -3.41 16.33
CA ILE A 71 10.57 -3.13 15.02
C ILE A 71 9.61 -1.95 15.21
N VAL A 72 9.82 -0.88 14.42
CA VAL A 72 9.04 0.35 14.52
C VAL A 72 8.53 0.80 13.16
N THR A 73 7.38 1.51 13.17
CA THR A 73 6.84 2.26 12.03
C THR A 73 6.81 3.74 12.38
N PHE A 74 6.90 4.62 11.38
CA PHE A 74 6.86 6.06 11.61
C PHE A 74 5.51 6.63 11.18
N ARG A 75 4.76 7.18 12.15
CA ARG A 75 3.48 7.89 11.97
C ARG A 75 2.50 7.19 11.03
N PRO A 76 2.12 5.92 11.26
CA PRO A 76 1.11 5.23 10.47
C PRO A 76 -0.27 5.90 10.54
N ASP A 77 -0.55 6.65 11.61
CA ASP A 77 -1.73 7.48 11.79
C ASP A 77 -1.89 8.53 10.66
N LEU A 78 -0.82 9.20 10.26
CA LEU A 78 -0.87 10.16 9.15
C LEU A 78 -1.12 9.50 7.79
N ASN A 79 -0.63 8.26 7.61
CA ASN A 79 -0.97 7.48 6.42
C ASN A 79 -2.46 7.09 6.42
N ALA A 80 -3.01 6.71 7.57
CA ALA A 80 -4.44 6.41 7.73
C ALA A 80 -5.31 7.63 7.36
N GLN A 81 -4.99 8.81 7.90
CA GLN A 81 -5.68 10.07 7.61
C GLN A 81 -5.63 10.42 6.12
N ARG A 82 -4.46 10.26 5.47
CA ARG A 82 -4.32 10.53 4.04
C ARG A 82 -5.11 9.53 3.19
N MET A 83 -5.14 8.24 3.56
CA MET A 83 -5.99 7.26 2.89
C MET A 83 -7.47 7.59 3.04
N ALA A 84 -7.92 8.01 4.23
CA ALA A 84 -9.29 8.45 4.47
C ALA A 84 -9.66 9.65 3.59
N SER A 85 -8.77 10.63 3.46
CA SER A 85 -8.95 11.78 2.55
C SER A 85 -9.02 11.35 1.08
N SER A 86 -8.16 10.44 0.64
CA SER A 86 -8.17 9.90 -0.72
C SER A 86 -9.44 9.11 -1.02
N ALA A 87 -9.89 8.28 -0.07
CA ALA A 87 -11.13 7.52 -0.17
C ALA A 87 -12.35 8.44 -0.34
N LYS A 88 -12.48 9.45 0.51
CA LYS A 88 -13.57 10.45 0.43
C LYS A 88 -13.63 11.13 -0.95
N ARG A 89 -12.47 11.54 -1.50
CA ARG A 89 -12.42 12.19 -2.83
C ARG A 89 -12.85 11.25 -3.96
N LEU A 90 -12.64 9.95 -3.80
CA LEU A 90 -12.99 8.91 -4.80
C LEU A 90 -14.35 8.26 -4.53
N GLU A 91 -15.19 8.85 -3.65
CA GLU A 91 -16.50 8.29 -3.26
C GLU A 91 -16.42 6.84 -2.76
N MET A 92 -15.34 6.52 -2.02
CA MET A 92 -15.11 5.21 -1.41
C MET A 92 -15.41 5.27 0.09
N PRO A 93 -15.89 4.17 0.72
CA PRO A 93 -16.07 4.14 2.17
C PRO A 93 -14.72 4.31 2.88
N VAL A 94 -14.71 5.12 3.93
CA VAL A 94 -13.49 5.29 4.74
C VAL A 94 -13.22 4.01 5.53
N PHE A 95 -12.00 3.48 5.42
CA PHE A 95 -11.53 2.46 6.35
C PHE A 95 -11.14 3.13 7.67
N PRO A 96 -11.61 2.68 8.85
CA PRO A 96 -11.35 3.33 10.14
C PRO A 96 -9.84 3.48 10.41
N GLU A 97 -9.43 4.66 10.87
CA GLU A 97 -8.01 5.02 11.04
C GLU A 97 -7.30 4.15 12.08
N ASP A 98 -7.98 3.85 13.19
CA ASP A 98 -7.50 2.94 14.24
C ASP A 98 -7.30 1.52 13.70
N ARG A 99 -8.25 1.01 12.94
CA ARG A 99 -8.17 -0.30 12.28
C ARG A 99 -7.08 -0.34 11.19
N PHE A 100 -6.83 0.76 10.50
CA PHE A 100 -5.72 0.87 9.56
C PHE A 100 -4.38 0.67 10.29
N VAL A 101 -4.17 1.37 11.40
CA VAL A 101 -2.96 1.25 12.20
C VAL A 101 -2.82 -0.17 12.75
N GLU A 102 -3.89 -0.74 13.28
CA GLU A 102 -3.93 -2.12 13.76
C GLU A 102 -3.58 -3.13 12.64
N ALA A 103 -4.15 -2.98 11.44
CA ALA A 103 -3.86 -3.84 10.30
C ALA A 103 -2.38 -3.76 9.89
N VAL A 104 -1.78 -2.57 9.89
CA VAL A 104 -0.36 -2.37 9.65
C VAL A 104 0.48 -3.12 10.69
N HIS A 105 0.17 -2.98 11.97
CA HIS A 105 0.89 -3.67 13.04
C HIS A 105 0.76 -5.19 12.93
N LYS A 106 -0.45 -5.72 12.73
CA LYS A 106 -0.69 -7.17 12.55
C LYS A 106 0.12 -7.76 11.39
N VAL A 107 0.18 -7.05 10.25
CA VAL A 107 0.94 -7.52 9.08
C VAL A 107 2.45 -7.46 9.33
N VAL A 108 2.95 -6.40 9.97
CA VAL A 108 4.38 -6.28 10.31
C VAL A 108 4.79 -7.36 11.31
N GLU A 109 4.00 -7.58 12.35
CA GLU A 109 4.26 -8.63 13.35
C GLU A 109 4.27 -10.03 12.70
N ALA A 110 3.25 -10.34 11.88
CA ALA A 110 3.17 -11.63 11.19
C ALA A 110 4.30 -11.87 10.18
N ASN A 111 4.96 -10.80 9.70
CA ASN A 111 6.10 -10.84 8.78
C ASN A 111 7.40 -10.32 9.40
N ALA A 112 7.54 -10.32 10.73
CA ALA A 112 8.69 -9.74 11.42
C ALA A 112 10.04 -10.36 11.00
N ALA A 113 10.03 -11.62 10.54
CA ALA A 113 11.21 -12.29 9.99
C ALA A 113 11.72 -11.63 8.68
N TYR A 114 10.87 -10.87 7.98
CA TYR A 114 11.20 -10.15 6.75
C TYR A 114 11.60 -8.68 6.98
N VAL A 115 11.53 -8.18 8.22
CA VAL A 115 12.04 -6.84 8.53
C VAL A 115 13.57 -6.89 8.52
N PRO A 116 14.25 -6.10 7.66
CA PRO A 116 15.70 -6.14 7.56
C PRO A 116 16.40 -5.81 8.88
N PRO A 117 17.59 -6.37 9.13
CA PRO A 117 18.39 -6.03 10.31
C PRO A 117 18.78 -4.54 10.33
N TYR A 118 19.00 -4.00 11.54
CA TYR A 118 19.58 -2.67 11.70
C TYR A 118 20.92 -2.55 10.97
N GLY A 119 21.17 -1.42 10.36
CA GLY A 119 22.43 -1.16 9.62
C GLY A 119 22.51 -1.75 8.22
N SER A 120 21.53 -2.59 7.78
CA SER A 120 21.52 -3.17 6.43
C SER A 120 21.22 -2.16 5.30
N GLY A 121 20.70 -0.97 5.64
CA GLY A 121 20.21 0.01 4.66
C GLY A 121 18.88 -0.37 3.98
N ALA A 122 18.38 -1.59 4.19
CA ALA A 122 17.11 -2.06 3.70
C ALA A 122 15.97 -1.81 4.71
N THR A 123 14.73 -1.89 4.26
CA THR A 123 13.53 -1.68 5.07
C THR A 123 12.42 -2.63 4.64
N LEU A 124 11.43 -2.87 5.51
CA LEU A 124 10.21 -3.55 5.09
C LEU A 124 9.21 -2.50 4.58
N TYR A 125 8.96 -2.49 3.29
CA TYR A 125 7.93 -1.65 2.68
C TYR A 125 6.55 -2.23 2.95
N ILE A 126 5.60 -1.38 3.33
CA ILE A 126 4.22 -1.72 3.65
C ILE A 126 3.32 -1.02 2.64
N ARG A 127 2.42 -1.77 1.99
CA ARG A 127 1.47 -1.27 1.00
C ARG A 127 0.03 -1.50 1.45
N PRO A 128 -0.59 -0.57 2.19
CA PRO A 128 -2.04 -0.51 2.32
C PRO A 128 -2.66 -0.02 1.01
N TYR A 129 -3.78 -0.62 0.60
CA TYR A 129 -4.53 -0.18 -0.57
C TYR A 129 -5.99 -0.62 -0.46
N MET A 130 -6.85 0.09 -1.17
CA MET A 130 -8.29 -0.14 -1.19
C MET A 130 -8.82 0.04 -2.61
N PHE A 131 -9.79 -0.77 -3.00
CA PHE A 131 -10.35 -0.73 -4.34
C PHE A 131 -11.80 -1.21 -4.39
N GLY A 132 -12.56 -0.71 -5.39
CA GLY A 132 -13.91 -1.19 -5.70
C GLY A 132 -13.87 -2.56 -6.35
N SER A 133 -14.52 -3.56 -5.75
CA SER A 133 -14.40 -4.97 -6.11
C SER A 133 -15.62 -5.54 -6.85
N ASN A 134 -16.81 -4.96 -6.70
CA ASN A 134 -18.00 -5.45 -7.38
C ASN A 134 -18.05 -5.04 -8.86
N SER A 135 -18.87 -5.75 -9.62
CA SER A 135 -19.08 -5.51 -11.06
C SER A 135 -19.87 -4.24 -11.31
N VAL A 136 -19.34 -3.35 -12.15
CA VAL A 136 -19.96 -2.07 -12.54
C VAL A 136 -19.69 -1.77 -14.00
N ILE A 137 -20.76 -1.51 -14.80
CA ILE A 137 -20.63 -1.06 -16.19
C ILE A 137 -20.89 0.44 -16.31
N GLY A 138 -21.94 0.97 -15.67
CA GLY A 138 -22.19 2.42 -15.64
C GLY A 138 -21.18 3.13 -14.75
N VAL A 139 -20.79 4.36 -15.10
CA VAL A 139 -19.87 5.16 -14.29
C VAL A 139 -20.56 5.58 -12.98
N LYS A 140 -20.31 4.83 -11.92
CA LYS A 140 -20.77 5.08 -10.55
C LYS A 140 -19.77 4.51 -9.56
N PRO A 141 -19.78 4.96 -8.29
CA PRO A 141 -19.00 4.32 -7.23
C PRO A 141 -19.36 2.84 -7.09
N ALA A 142 -18.40 2.02 -6.71
CA ALA A 142 -18.64 0.64 -6.32
C ALA A 142 -19.52 0.56 -5.06
N GLU A 143 -20.10 -0.60 -4.82
CA GLU A 143 -20.91 -0.90 -3.63
C GLU A 143 -20.20 -1.87 -2.68
N GLU A 144 -19.22 -2.62 -3.21
CA GLU A 144 -18.34 -3.50 -2.45
C GLU A 144 -16.88 -3.10 -2.65
N TYR A 145 -16.08 -3.19 -1.60
CA TYR A 145 -14.66 -2.82 -1.61
C TYR A 145 -13.83 -3.82 -0.84
N GLN A 146 -12.54 -3.86 -1.17
CA GLN A 146 -11.55 -4.54 -0.34
C GLN A 146 -10.50 -3.54 0.15
N PHE A 147 -10.15 -3.63 1.43
CA PHE A 147 -8.95 -3.05 2.02
C PHE A 147 -7.94 -4.15 2.25
N ARG A 148 -6.71 -3.96 1.77
CA ARG A 148 -5.65 -4.94 1.88
C ARG A 148 -4.34 -4.27 2.30
N VAL A 149 -3.52 -5.04 3.02
CA VAL A 149 -2.15 -4.61 3.36
C VAL A 149 -1.21 -5.77 3.06
N PHE A 150 -0.19 -5.53 2.24
CA PHE A 150 0.93 -6.46 2.06
C PHE A 150 2.26 -5.78 2.35
N THR A 151 3.31 -6.59 2.50
CA THR A 151 4.66 -6.12 2.76
C THR A 151 5.65 -6.74 1.78
N THR A 152 6.77 -6.06 1.57
CA THR A 152 7.91 -6.57 0.80
C THR A 152 9.20 -5.94 1.32
N PRO A 153 10.26 -6.69 1.59
CA PRO A 153 11.54 -6.10 1.93
C PRO A 153 12.14 -5.41 0.71
N VAL A 154 12.68 -4.21 0.89
CA VAL A 154 13.25 -3.39 -0.17
C VAL A 154 14.58 -2.78 0.26
N GLY A 155 15.48 -2.64 -0.70
CA GLY A 155 16.70 -1.85 -0.56
C GLY A 155 16.46 -0.35 -0.74
N PRO A 156 17.52 0.46 -0.74
CA PRO A 156 17.41 1.88 -1.01
C PRO A 156 16.90 2.12 -2.45
N TYR A 157 16.00 3.08 -2.60
CA TYR A 157 15.42 3.42 -3.90
C TYR A 157 16.49 3.84 -4.92
N PHE A 158 17.49 4.61 -4.48
CA PHE A 158 18.67 4.97 -5.27
C PHE A 158 19.89 4.19 -4.76
N LYS A 159 20.33 3.19 -5.53
CA LYS A 159 21.50 2.37 -5.16
C LYS A 159 22.81 3.16 -4.98
N GLY A 160 22.90 4.35 -5.57
CA GLY A 160 24.07 5.23 -5.46
C GLY A 160 24.00 6.26 -4.34
N GLY A 161 23.04 6.19 -3.45
CA GLY A 161 22.78 7.20 -2.42
C GLY A 161 22.17 8.49 -2.97
N ALA A 162 22.18 9.56 -2.17
CA ALA A 162 21.64 10.88 -2.53
C ALA A 162 22.59 11.58 -3.54
N LYS A 163 22.39 11.37 -4.82
CA LYS A 163 23.12 12.03 -5.90
C LYS A 163 22.17 12.91 -6.71
N PRO A 164 22.66 14.01 -7.30
CA PRO A 164 21.88 14.80 -8.25
C PRO A 164 21.37 13.93 -9.40
N ILE A 165 20.12 14.17 -9.83
CA ILE A 165 19.50 13.52 -10.99
C ILE A 165 19.18 14.57 -12.05
N THR A 166 19.13 14.13 -13.30
CA THR A 166 18.68 14.97 -14.42
C THR A 166 17.16 14.84 -14.53
N ILE A 167 16.47 15.98 -14.61
CA ILE A 167 15.02 16.05 -14.82
C ILE A 167 14.75 16.68 -16.17
N ARG A 168 13.88 16.05 -16.98
CA ARG A 168 13.35 16.64 -18.20
C ARG A 168 11.97 17.24 -17.92
N VAL A 169 11.79 18.52 -18.25
CA VAL A 169 10.47 19.14 -18.28
C VAL A 169 9.75 18.70 -19.55
N CYS A 170 8.47 18.33 -19.43
CA CYS A 170 7.62 17.92 -20.53
C CYS A 170 6.25 18.63 -20.45
N ASP A 171 5.49 18.56 -21.54
CA ASP A 171 4.19 19.22 -21.66
C ASP A 171 3.01 18.33 -21.15
N TYR A 172 3.32 17.17 -20.55
CA TYR A 172 2.33 16.25 -20.01
C TYR A 172 2.20 16.40 -18.51
N ASP A 173 0.95 16.56 -18.03
CA ASP A 173 0.63 16.56 -16.61
C ASP A 173 0.56 15.13 -16.09
N ARG A 174 1.32 14.82 -15.05
CA ARG A 174 1.21 13.53 -14.34
C ARG A 174 -0.09 13.41 -13.56
N ALA A 175 -0.50 14.49 -12.92
CA ALA A 175 -1.70 14.53 -12.09
C ALA A 175 -2.58 15.71 -12.54
N ALA A 176 -3.83 15.40 -12.93
CA ALA A 176 -4.77 16.40 -13.45
C ALA A 176 -5.24 17.37 -12.34
N PRO A 177 -4.76 18.62 -12.28
CA PRO A 177 -5.37 19.68 -11.49
C PRO A 177 -6.51 20.33 -12.33
N PRO A 178 -7.67 20.68 -11.74
CA PRO A 178 -8.10 20.48 -10.36
C PRO A 178 -8.78 19.12 -10.05
N GLY A 179 -8.48 18.06 -10.76
CA GLY A 179 -9.10 16.75 -10.63
C GLY A 179 -8.71 15.97 -9.38
N THR A 180 -8.02 14.83 -9.56
CA THR A 180 -7.62 13.89 -8.51
C THR A 180 -6.15 13.99 -8.11
N GLY A 181 -5.43 15.00 -8.61
CA GLY A 181 -3.99 15.15 -8.40
C GLY A 181 -3.57 15.31 -6.94
N HIS A 182 -4.45 15.80 -6.07
CA HIS A 182 -4.21 16.03 -4.65
C HIS A 182 -4.40 14.78 -3.76
N VAL A 183 -4.85 13.64 -4.33
CA VAL A 183 -5.09 12.39 -3.58
C VAL A 183 -4.15 11.28 -4.03
N LYS A 184 -3.93 10.30 -3.16
CA LYS A 184 -3.03 9.18 -3.44
C LYS A 184 -3.78 8.04 -4.14
N ALA A 185 -4.18 8.29 -5.39
CA ALA A 185 -4.94 7.40 -6.25
C ALA A 185 -4.08 6.77 -7.33
N GLY A 186 -4.29 5.49 -7.62
CA GLY A 186 -3.54 4.74 -8.63
C GLY A 186 -3.56 5.39 -10.02
N LEU A 187 -4.71 5.97 -10.39
CA LEU A 187 -4.89 6.64 -11.68
C LEU A 187 -3.88 7.78 -11.94
N ASN A 188 -3.44 8.51 -10.89
CA ASN A 188 -2.43 9.56 -11.03
C ASN A 188 -1.06 9.01 -11.37
N TYR A 189 -0.78 7.75 -11.05
CA TYR A 189 0.53 7.11 -11.26
C TYR A 189 0.63 6.45 -12.63
N ALA A 190 -0.47 6.12 -13.27
CA ALA A 190 -0.48 5.62 -14.64
C ALA A 190 0.19 6.61 -15.61
N MET A 191 0.01 7.91 -15.37
CA MET A 191 0.65 8.98 -16.16
C MET A 191 2.17 9.14 -15.89
N SER A 192 2.73 8.37 -14.94
CA SER A 192 4.18 8.38 -14.65
C SER A 192 4.94 7.27 -15.38
N LEU A 193 4.23 6.40 -16.11
CA LEU A 193 4.80 5.31 -16.90
C LEU A 193 5.16 5.81 -18.30
#